data_e3a4ea4763142b9b93ec3cc8e0df429d
#
_entry.id   e3a4ea4763142b9b93ec3cc8e0df429d
#
_cell.length_a   1.000
_cell.length_b   1.000
_cell.length_c   1.000
_cell.angle_alpha   90.00
_cell.angle_beta   90.00
_cell.angle_gamma   90.00
#
_symmetry.space_group_name_H-M   'P 1'
#
loop_
_entity.id
_entity.type
_entity.pdbx_description
1 polymer ?
#
loop_
_entity_poly.entity_id
_entity_poly.type
_entity_poly.pdbx_seq_one_letter_code
_entity_poly.pdbx_strand_id
1 'polypeptide(L)'
;MNQVRHTLQKFPGNMQNMQKAMRGAVAVEFALVLIPLLMLALGAAEFGRAMYQYNTLVKAARDSVRYLSHYNPSSTNYTQAQTEAKCFAVYGNSECTGQTLAPGLATSMVNINPINTTTAEGTPITLVEVKITGYIFNFILDPRTFLGGGEGSITFDDITATMRQS
;
A
#
# COMPACT_ATOMS: atom_id res chain seq x y z
N MET A 1 13.73 67.73 61.10
CA MET A 1 14.18 66.32 60.75
C MET A 1 13.06 65.66 60.00
N ASN A 2 13.16 65.68 58.64
CA ASN A 2 12.14 65.13 57.72
C ASN A 2 12.51 63.70 57.30
N GLN A 3 11.70 62.73 57.68
CA GLN A 3 11.80 61.35 57.28
C GLN A 3 11.16 61.21 55.89
N VAL A 4 11.98 61.02 54.86
CA VAL A 4 11.53 60.68 53.55
C VAL A 4 11.33 59.12 53.52
N ARG A 5 10.09 58.71 53.61
CA ARG A 5 9.73 57.31 53.42
C ARG A 5 9.73 57.01 51.87
N HIS A 6 10.75 56.29 51.41
CA HIS A 6 10.75 55.67 50.10
C HIS A 6 9.73 54.52 50.08
N THR A 7 8.58 54.74 49.48
CA THR A 7 7.65 53.67 49.11
C THR A 7 8.21 52.90 47.92
N LEU A 8 8.82 51.75 48.22
CA LEU A 8 9.14 50.78 47.22
C LEU A 8 7.83 50.22 46.64
N GLN A 9 7.45 50.68 45.49
CA GLN A 9 6.32 50.17 44.72
C GLN A 9 6.66 48.77 44.25
N LYS A 10 6.09 47.81 44.97
CA LYS A 10 6.16 46.39 44.63
C LYS A 10 5.36 46.14 43.33
N PHE A 11 6.02 45.87 42.21
CA PHE A 11 5.39 45.38 40.98
C PHE A 11 5.31 43.84 41.03
N PRO A 12 4.25 43.24 41.54
CA PRO A 12 4.05 41.82 41.45
C PRO A 12 2.90 41.54 40.51
N GLY A 13 3.15 41.07 39.38
CA GLY A 13 2.07 40.56 38.51
C GLY A 13 2.42 40.27 37.06
N ASN A 14 3.47 40.86 36.53
CA ASN A 14 3.68 40.79 35.07
C ASN A 14 4.51 39.58 34.62
N MET A 15 5.44 39.07 35.43
CA MET A 15 6.32 37.96 34.99
C MET A 15 5.59 36.62 34.87
N GLN A 16 4.65 36.32 35.78
CA GLN A 16 3.89 35.04 35.67
C GLN A 16 2.92 35.04 34.51
N ASN A 17 2.31 36.19 34.17
CA ASN A 17 1.43 36.31 33.00
C ASN A 17 2.23 36.27 31.71
N MET A 18 3.43 36.83 31.65
CA MET A 18 4.34 36.71 30.49
C MET A 18 4.80 35.27 30.29
N GLN A 19 5.13 34.54 31.34
CA GLN A 19 5.51 33.12 31.23
C GLN A 19 4.36 32.23 30.75
N LYS A 20 3.12 32.51 31.17
CA LYS A 20 1.92 31.80 30.66
C LYS A 20 1.65 32.13 29.19
N ALA A 21 1.79 33.39 28.80
CA ALA A 21 1.62 33.81 27.39
C ALA A 21 2.69 33.19 26.47
N MET A 22 3.96 33.12 26.90
CA MET A 22 5.05 32.51 26.19
C MET A 22 4.85 30.99 26.02
N ARG A 23 4.34 30.28 27.05
CA ARG A 23 4.00 28.86 26.95
C ARG A 23 2.87 28.59 25.95
N GLY A 24 1.89 29.48 25.87
CA GLY A 24 0.82 29.41 24.87
C GLY A 24 1.31 29.59 23.44
N ALA A 25 2.22 30.57 23.22
CA ALA A 25 2.81 30.84 21.91
C ALA A 25 3.61 29.62 21.40
N VAL A 26 4.46 29.01 22.23
CA VAL A 26 5.22 27.82 21.92
C VAL A 26 4.30 26.61 21.60
N ALA A 27 3.19 26.46 22.31
CA ALA A 27 2.24 25.40 22.05
C ALA A 27 1.55 25.55 20.68
N VAL A 28 1.21 26.79 20.28
CA VAL A 28 0.64 27.07 18.95
C VAL A 28 1.67 26.83 17.85
N GLU A 29 2.91 27.27 18.03
CA GLU A 29 4.01 27.00 17.09
C GLU A 29 4.25 25.51 16.91
N PHE A 30 4.31 24.75 18.01
CA PHE A 30 4.40 23.29 17.97
C PHE A 30 3.23 22.65 17.24
N ALA A 31 2.00 23.09 17.50
CA ALA A 31 0.82 22.57 16.82
C ALA A 31 0.85 22.80 15.31
N LEU A 32 1.33 23.96 14.85
CA LEU A 32 1.48 24.26 13.42
C LEU A 32 2.51 23.37 12.72
N VAL A 33 3.57 22.98 13.42
CA VAL A 33 4.59 22.06 12.87
C VAL A 33 4.13 20.60 12.97
N LEU A 34 3.38 20.25 14.01
CA LEU A 34 2.91 18.90 14.27
C LEU A 34 1.97 18.38 13.16
N ILE A 35 1.07 19.24 12.66
CA ILE A 35 0.12 18.84 11.60
C ILE A 35 0.82 18.34 10.34
N PRO A 36 1.73 19.10 9.69
CA PRO A 36 2.43 18.60 8.50
C PRO A 36 3.34 17.41 8.81
N LEU A 37 3.92 17.34 10.00
CA LEU A 37 4.73 16.18 10.41
C LEU A 37 3.88 14.91 10.50
N LEU A 38 2.69 14.98 11.09
CA LEU A 38 1.74 13.86 11.14
C LEU A 38 1.30 13.45 9.74
N MET A 39 1.00 14.39 8.85
CA MET A 39 0.64 14.10 7.46
C MET A 39 1.75 13.34 6.73
N LEU A 40 3.01 13.74 6.91
CA LEU A 40 4.15 13.04 6.33
C LEU A 40 4.31 11.63 6.91
N ALA A 41 4.19 11.47 8.22
CA ALA A 41 4.31 10.18 8.88
C ALA A 41 3.21 9.20 8.44
N LEU A 42 1.96 9.66 8.39
CA LEU A 42 0.82 8.86 7.92
C LEU A 42 0.95 8.53 6.43
N GLY A 43 1.36 9.48 5.61
CA GLY A 43 1.61 9.25 4.18
C GLY A 43 2.70 8.21 3.94
N ALA A 44 3.80 8.26 4.70
CA ALA A 44 4.86 7.26 4.62
C ALA A 44 4.38 5.86 5.05
N ALA A 45 3.55 5.77 6.09
CA ALA A 45 2.97 4.51 6.55
C ALA A 45 2.03 3.90 5.49
N GLU A 46 1.14 4.69 4.88
CA GLU A 46 0.25 4.25 3.81
C GLU A 46 1.02 3.83 2.55
N PHE A 47 2.06 4.56 2.18
CA PHE A 47 2.94 4.18 1.08
C PHE A 47 3.64 2.84 1.35
N GLY A 48 4.16 2.64 2.56
CA GLY A 48 4.75 1.37 2.96
C GLY A 48 3.76 0.20 2.84
N ARG A 49 2.49 0.42 3.23
CA ARG A 49 1.43 -0.56 3.11
C ARG A 49 1.07 -0.86 1.63
N ALA A 50 1.03 0.17 0.79
CA ALA A 50 0.80 0.01 -0.65
C ALA A 50 1.92 -0.80 -1.30
N MET A 51 3.18 -0.49 -1.00
CA MET A 51 4.35 -1.23 -1.49
C MET A 51 4.36 -2.68 -1.02
N TYR A 52 3.97 -2.94 0.22
CA TYR A 52 3.83 -4.30 0.74
C TYR A 52 2.78 -5.10 -0.04
N GLN A 53 1.60 -4.53 -0.27
CA GLN A 53 0.54 -5.19 -1.04
C GLN A 53 0.96 -5.41 -2.49
N TYR A 54 1.56 -4.41 -3.14
CA TYR A 54 2.08 -4.54 -4.50
C TYR A 54 3.10 -5.70 -4.62
N ASN A 55 4.08 -5.77 -3.72
CA ASN A 55 5.07 -6.84 -3.71
C ASN A 55 4.43 -8.21 -3.45
N THR A 56 3.39 -8.28 -2.62
CA THR A 56 2.62 -9.49 -2.38
C THR A 56 1.93 -9.97 -3.65
N LEU A 57 1.30 -9.06 -4.41
CA LEU A 57 0.64 -9.38 -5.68
C LEU A 57 1.65 -9.83 -6.75
N VAL A 58 2.81 -9.17 -6.84
CA VAL A 58 3.89 -9.58 -7.76
C VAL A 58 4.38 -10.99 -7.44
N LYS A 59 4.57 -11.30 -6.16
CA LYS A 59 4.95 -12.64 -5.72
C LYS A 59 3.86 -13.66 -6.03
N ALA A 60 2.61 -13.34 -5.74
CA ALA A 60 1.46 -14.20 -6.01
C ALA A 60 1.31 -14.53 -7.51
N ALA A 61 1.48 -13.54 -8.39
CA ALA A 61 1.47 -13.76 -9.84
C ALA A 61 2.61 -14.69 -10.28
N ARG A 62 3.81 -14.53 -9.71
CA ARG A 62 4.97 -15.42 -10.02
C ARG A 62 4.78 -16.84 -9.51
N ASP A 63 4.24 -17.01 -8.31
CA ASP A 63 3.98 -18.34 -7.73
C ASP A 63 2.90 -19.06 -8.55
N SER A 64 1.85 -18.35 -8.97
CA SER A 64 0.77 -18.85 -9.81
C SER A 64 1.28 -19.28 -11.20
N VAL A 65 2.05 -18.44 -11.89
CA VAL A 65 2.59 -18.78 -13.21
C VAL A 65 3.59 -19.92 -13.12
N ARG A 66 4.38 -19.99 -12.06
CA ARG A 66 5.31 -21.10 -11.81
C ARG A 66 4.55 -22.41 -11.62
N TYR A 67 3.47 -22.42 -10.85
CA TYR A 67 2.62 -23.59 -10.70
C TYR A 67 2.11 -24.07 -12.06
N LEU A 68 1.55 -23.17 -12.87
CA LEU A 68 0.95 -23.51 -14.15
C LEU A 68 1.98 -23.88 -15.22
N SER A 69 3.24 -23.44 -15.12
CA SER A 69 4.30 -23.76 -16.07
C SER A 69 4.68 -25.24 -16.11
N HIS A 70 4.33 -26.02 -15.08
CA HIS A 70 4.55 -27.46 -15.02
C HIS A 70 3.45 -28.26 -15.72
N TYR A 71 2.38 -27.64 -16.20
CA TYR A 71 1.28 -28.31 -16.89
C TYR A 71 1.35 -28.09 -18.39
N ASN A 72 1.14 -29.15 -19.17
CA ASN A 72 1.07 -29.05 -20.61
C ASN A 72 -0.29 -28.47 -21.03
N PRO A 73 -0.33 -27.42 -21.87
CA PRO A 73 -1.57 -26.80 -22.34
C PRO A 73 -2.54 -27.75 -23.04
N SER A 74 -2.02 -28.81 -23.63
CA SER A 74 -2.83 -29.83 -24.34
C SER A 74 -3.36 -30.93 -23.42
N SER A 75 -3.05 -30.92 -22.13
CA SER A 75 -3.51 -31.94 -21.20
C SER A 75 -4.98 -31.72 -20.81
N THR A 76 -5.70 -32.81 -20.57
CA THR A 76 -7.10 -32.77 -20.10
C THR A 76 -7.28 -32.05 -18.76
N ASN A 77 -6.23 -32.01 -17.95
CA ASN A 77 -6.24 -31.40 -16.61
C ASN A 77 -5.86 -29.93 -16.64
N TYR A 78 -5.56 -29.35 -17.82
CA TYR A 78 -5.08 -27.96 -17.90
C TYR A 78 -6.09 -26.93 -17.38
N THR A 79 -7.38 -27.11 -17.66
CA THR A 79 -8.45 -26.21 -17.17
C THR A 79 -8.55 -26.23 -15.65
N GLN A 80 -8.36 -27.41 -15.03
CA GLN A 80 -8.32 -27.52 -13.58
C GLN A 80 -7.07 -26.80 -13.04
N ALA A 81 -5.91 -27.05 -13.65
CA ALA A 81 -4.66 -26.38 -13.26
C ALA A 81 -4.73 -24.84 -13.36
N GLN A 82 -5.45 -24.31 -14.37
CA GLN A 82 -5.72 -22.87 -14.46
C GLN A 82 -6.56 -22.35 -13.29
N THR A 83 -7.56 -23.12 -12.87
CA THR A 83 -8.39 -22.75 -11.72
C THR A 83 -7.56 -22.75 -10.43
N GLU A 84 -6.77 -23.80 -10.22
CA GLU A 84 -5.85 -23.89 -9.07
C GLU A 84 -4.79 -22.80 -9.08
N ALA A 85 -4.24 -22.45 -10.26
CA ALA A 85 -3.32 -21.34 -10.42
C ALA A 85 -3.92 -19.98 -10.02
N LYS A 86 -5.21 -19.75 -10.35
CA LYS A 86 -5.93 -18.56 -9.85
C LYS A 86 -6.07 -18.58 -8.33
N CYS A 87 -6.28 -19.76 -7.74
CA CYS A 87 -6.34 -19.91 -6.29
C CYS A 87 -4.98 -19.62 -5.65
N PHE A 88 -3.88 -20.06 -6.24
CA PHE A 88 -2.53 -19.70 -5.80
C PHE A 88 -2.30 -18.17 -5.83
N ALA A 89 -2.75 -17.50 -6.88
CA ALA A 89 -2.61 -16.05 -6.98
C ALA A 89 -3.40 -15.29 -5.91
N VAL A 90 -4.53 -15.83 -5.44
CA VAL A 90 -5.43 -15.15 -4.50
C VAL A 90 -5.23 -15.59 -3.06
N TYR A 91 -5.06 -16.90 -2.82
CA TYR A 91 -5.04 -17.49 -1.48
C TYR A 91 -3.67 -18.08 -1.11
N GLY A 92 -2.75 -18.25 -2.07
CA GLY A 92 -1.46 -18.91 -1.86
C GLY A 92 -1.53 -20.43 -1.76
N ASN A 93 -2.68 -21.03 -2.12
CA ASN A 93 -2.90 -22.48 -2.15
C ASN A 93 -3.82 -22.89 -3.31
N SER A 94 -3.84 -24.19 -3.66
CA SER A 94 -4.65 -24.72 -4.75
C SER A 94 -6.14 -24.89 -4.42
N GLU A 95 -6.51 -24.88 -3.13
CA GLU A 95 -7.85 -25.20 -2.64
C GLU A 95 -8.78 -23.98 -2.57
N CYS A 96 -8.29 -22.79 -2.88
CA CYS A 96 -9.02 -21.53 -2.72
C CYS A 96 -9.54 -21.29 -1.28
N THR A 97 -8.80 -21.74 -0.28
CA THR A 97 -9.21 -21.66 1.13
C THR A 97 -8.37 -20.66 1.92
N GLY A 98 -8.92 -20.13 2.99
CA GLY A 98 -8.24 -19.19 3.87
C GLY A 98 -8.45 -17.73 3.52
N GLN A 99 -7.57 -16.87 4.03
CA GLN A 99 -7.60 -15.43 3.75
C GLN A 99 -6.91 -15.13 2.43
N THR A 100 -7.42 -14.12 1.71
CA THR A 100 -6.77 -13.62 0.51
C THR A 100 -5.41 -12.97 0.84
N LEU A 101 -4.42 -13.13 -0.03
CA LEU A 101 -3.06 -12.60 0.14
C LEU A 101 -3.03 -11.07 0.21
N ALA A 102 -4.00 -10.42 -0.40
CA ALA A 102 -4.20 -8.97 -0.29
C ALA A 102 -5.70 -8.65 -0.12
N PRO A 103 -6.05 -7.61 0.66
CA PRO A 103 -7.44 -7.22 0.89
C PRO A 103 -8.16 -6.88 -0.42
N GLY A 104 -9.32 -7.50 -0.65
CA GLY A 104 -10.12 -7.23 -1.86
C GLY A 104 -9.65 -7.95 -3.13
N LEU A 105 -8.57 -8.74 -3.06
CA LEU A 105 -8.14 -9.55 -4.19
C LEU A 105 -9.14 -10.70 -4.45
N ALA A 106 -9.51 -10.89 -5.72
CA ALA A 106 -10.46 -11.91 -6.13
C ALA A 106 -9.96 -12.70 -7.35
N THR A 107 -10.39 -13.95 -7.48
CA THR A 107 -10.02 -14.81 -8.62
C THR A 107 -10.48 -14.26 -9.97
N SER A 108 -11.54 -13.43 -9.99
CA SER A 108 -12.01 -12.71 -11.19
C SER A 108 -11.02 -11.67 -11.72
N MET A 109 -10.11 -11.18 -10.87
CA MET A 109 -9.05 -10.23 -11.25
C MET A 109 -7.86 -10.94 -11.89
N VAL A 110 -7.78 -12.28 -11.78
CA VAL A 110 -6.65 -13.08 -12.27
C VAL A 110 -6.98 -13.65 -13.66
N ASN A 111 -6.26 -13.17 -14.66
CA ASN A 111 -6.35 -13.62 -16.04
C ASN A 111 -5.16 -14.51 -16.39
N ILE A 112 -5.39 -15.59 -17.11
CA ILE A 112 -4.36 -16.52 -17.56
C ILE A 112 -4.42 -16.60 -19.07
N ASN A 113 -3.31 -16.24 -19.74
CA ASN A 113 -3.21 -16.17 -21.18
C ASN A 113 -2.06 -17.07 -21.68
N PRO A 114 -2.33 -18.12 -22.47
CA PRO A 114 -1.29 -18.82 -23.17
C PRO A 114 -0.78 -17.98 -24.34
N ILE A 115 0.54 -17.89 -24.49
CA ILE A 115 1.21 -17.13 -25.55
C ILE A 115 2.07 -18.11 -26.35
N ASN A 116 1.69 -18.35 -27.59
CA ASN A 116 2.49 -19.15 -28.51
C ASN A 116 3.49 -18.23 -29.22
N THR A 117 4.76 -18.57 -29.14
CA THR A 117 5.85 -17.82 -29.75
C THR A 117 6.95 -18.75 -30.25
N THR A 118 7.95 -18.23 -30.90
CA THR A 118 9.11 -18.98 -31.35
C THR A 118 10.39 -18.41 -30.72
N THR A 119 11.35 -19.28 -30.44
CA THR A 119 12.70 -18.86 -30.05
C THR A 119 13.40 -18.17 -31.22
N ALA A 120 14.51 -17.48 -30.92
CA ALA A 120 15.38 -16.85 -31.94
C ALA A 120 15.87 -17.88 -33.01
N GLU A 121 15.90 -19.18 -32.67
CA GLU A 121 16.29 -20.28 -33.52
C GLU A 121 15.10 -20.91 -34.28
N GLY A 122 13.90 -20.29 -34.18
CA GLY A 122 12.70 -20.77 -34.89
C GLY A 122 11.95 -21.94 -34.20
N THR A 123 12.36 -22.35 -33.00
CA THR A 123 11.67 -23.43 -32.28
C THR A 123 10.38 -22.89 -31.63
N PRO A 124 9.21 -23.53 -31.87
CA PRO A 124 7.96 -23.10 -31.23
C PRO A 124 8.01 -23.38 -29.75
N ILE A 125 7.59 -22.39 -28.95
CA ILE A 125 7.46 -22.50 -27.51
C ILE A 125 6.14 -21.88 -27.05
N THR A 126 5.57 -22.44 -26.01
CA THR A 126 4.39 -21.88 -25.35
C THR A 126 4.82 -21.21 -24.05
N LEU A 127 4.43 -19.97 -23.87
CA LEU A 127 4.54 -19.24 -22.63
C LEU A 127 3.16 -19.16 -21.98
N VAL A 128 3.12 -19.10 -20.69
CA VAL A 128 1.91 -18.75 -19.94
C VAL A 128 2.12 -17.42 -19.22
N GLU A 129 1.17 -16.55 -19.36
CA GLU A 129 1.10 -15.28 -18.65
C GLU A 129 0.00 -15.34 -17.59
N VAL A 130 0.32 -14.98 -16.37
CA VAL A 130 -0.66 -14.69 -15.30
C VAL A 130 -0.66 -13.20 -15.08
N LYS A 131 -1.85 -12.61 -15.18
CA LYS A 131 -2.07 -11.16 -15.10
C LYS A 131 -3.12 -10.85 -14.05
N ILE A 132 -2.78 -10.02 -13.07
CA ILE A 132 -3.71 -9.49 -12.08
C ILE A 132 -4.08 -8.07 -12.52
N THR A 133 -5.39 -7.83 -12.73
CA THR A 133 -5.90 -6.56 -13.25
C THR A 133 -6.92 -5.95 -12.31
N GLY A 134 -6.97 -4.60 -12.28
CA GLY A 134 -8.03 -3.87 -11.57
C GLY A 134 -7.95 -3.98 -10.05
N TYR A 135 -6.78 -4.25 -9.48
CA TYR A 135 -6.63 -4.26 -8.03
C TYR A 135 -6.69 -2.85 -7.45
N ILE A 136 -7.59 -2.66 -6.49
CA ILE A 136 -7.83 -1.36 -5.84
C ILE A 136 -7.21 -1.38 -4.45
N PHE A 137 -6.23 -0.51 -4.23
CA PHE A 137 -5.68 -0.23 -2.92
C PHE A 137 -6.51 0.84 -2.23
N ASN A 138 -7.08 0.53 -1.07
CA ASN A 138 -7.83 1.48 -0.26
C ASN A 138 -6.94 2.05 0.85
N PHE A 139 -6.89 3.39 0.95
CA PHE A 139 -6.24 4.06 2.06
C PHE A 139 -7.06 3.88 3.35
N ILE A 140 -6.38 3.64 4.47
CA ILE A 140 -6.99 3.67 5.80
C ILE A 140 -7.05 5.10 6.28
N LEU A 141 -5.96 5.85 6.05
CA LEU A 141 -5.82 7.26 6.39
C LEU A 141 -5.33 7.99 5.15
N ASP A 142 -6.26 8.53 4.36
CA ASP A 142 -5.90 9.36 3.22
C ASP A 142 -5.51 10.77 3.71
N PRO A 143 -4.23 11.16 3.63
CA PRO A 143 -3.80 12.49 4.06
C PRO A 143 -4.47 13.62 3.27
N ARG A 144 -5.00 13.33 2.06
CA ARG A 144 -5.73 14.30 1.24
C ARG A 144 -7.10 14.66 1.81
N THR A 145 -7.72 13.80 2.64
CA THR A 145 -8.99 14.10 3.32
C THR A 145 -8.85 15.29 4.27
N PHE A 146 -7.67 15.51 4.85
CA PHE A 146 -7.37 16.68 5.68
C PHE A 146 -7.28 17.97 4.87
N LEU A 147 -7.07 17.87 3.54
CA LEU A 147 -6.98 19.01 2.62
C LEU A 147 -8.27 19.22 1.83
N GLY A 148 -9.34 18.50 2.15
CA GLY A 148 -10.65 18.65 1.52
C GLY A 148 -10.79 17.99 0.14
N GLY A 149 -9.92 17.04 -0.21
CA GLY A 149 -10.00 16.30 -1.47
C GLY A 149 -9.33 14.94 -1.40
N GLY A 150 -9.70 14.05 -2.32
CA GLY A 150 -9.07 12.76 -2.54
C GLY A 150 -10.07 11.61 -2.67
N GLU A 151 -9.82 10.75 -3.63
CA GLU A 151 -10.43 9.43 -3.64
C GLU A 151 -9.66 8.56 -2.65
N GLY A 152 -10.36 7.91 -1.72
CA GLY A 152 -9.77 7.06 -0.68
C GLY A 152 -9.14 5.77 -1.22
N SER A 153 -8.84 5.70 -2.52
CA SER A 153 -8.29 4.53 -3.20
C SER A 153 -7.41 4.89 -4.39
N ILE A 154 -6.54 3.97 -4.76
CA ILE A 154 -5.78 3.97 -6.02
C ILE A 154 -5.89 2.60 -6.68
N THR A 155 -5.97 2.56 -8.00
CA THR A 155 -5.89 1.32 -8.76
C THR A 155 -4.44 1.07 -9.14
N PHE A 156 -3.94 -0.15 -8.85
CA PHE A 156 -2.61 -0.55 -9.33
C PHE A 156 -2.67 -0.86 -10.82
N ASP A 157 -1.55 -0.58 -11.48
CA ASP A 157 -1.32 -1.06 -12.83
C ASP A 157 -1.33 -2.59 -12.88
N ASP A 158 -1.55 -3.13 -14.07
CA ASP A 158 -1.59 -4.57 -14.28
C ASP A 158 -0.29 -5.25 -13.86
N ILE A 159 -0.41 -6.27 -13.02
CA ILE A 159 0.74 -7.03 -12.53
C ILE A 159 0.82 -8.32 -13.32
N THR A 160 1.89 -8.49 -14.10
CA THR A 160 2.09 -9.62 -14.98
C THR A 160 3.30 -10.45 -14.58
N ALA A 161 3.17 -11.77 -14.75
CA ALA A 161 4.27 -12.70 -14.68
C ALA A 161 4.14 -13.71 -15.82
N THR A 162 5.25 -13.99 -16.53
CA THR A 162 5.26 -14.89 -17.67
C THR A 162 6.34 -15.95 -17.50
N MET A 163 6.01 -17.20 -17.81
CA MET A 163 6.93 -18.33 -17.79
C MET A 163 6.74 -19.24 -19.01
N ARG A 164 7.79 -19.96 -19.38
CA ARG A 164 7.71 -21.03 -20.40
C ARG A 164 6.98 -22.23 -19.81
N GLN A 165 6.07 -22.80 -20.59
CA GLN A 165 5.43 -24.08 -20.27
C GLN A 165 6.26 -25.27 -20.79
N SER A 166 6.23 -26.35 -20.04
CA SER A 166 6.92 -27.61 -20.38
C SER A 166 6.07 -28.48 -21.30
#